data_a99b0149e6bf9bd7bb8e439066dd5f9a
#
_entry.id   a99b0149e6bf9bd7bb8e439066dd5f9a
#
_cell.length_a   1.000
_cell.length_b   1.000
_cell.length_c   1.000
_cell.angle_alpha   90.00
_cell.angle_beta   90.00
_cell.angle_gamma   90.00
#
_symmetry.space_group_name_H-M   'P 1'
#
loop_
_entity.id
_entity.type
_entity.pdbx_description
1 polymer ?
#
loop_
_entity_poly.entity_id
_entity_poly.type
_entity_poly.pdbx_seq_one_letter_code
_entity_poly.pdbx_strand_id
1 'polypeptide(L)'
;LNIHPVKYRVNGITIAVNVYTPANFDPNKKYPAITVAHPNGGVKEQVAGLYAQKLAEQGFITIAADAAYQGARGGEPRQTDKPFNRINDVHGMVDFLESFKGVDTNNIGALGGGGYTFAAAQSDKRIKAVATVSLFNTDLVRRNGLGDSQISTIQERLQQASEARSKEAQGNVEYSANADLTKITQADIDKMPAGLYRDGFEYYGKTHYHPNSTPRYTTSSLLDLMTFDATDHADLFNQPLLMIAGSNADTKYMTDEAMQKATGTADKKEVIIEGASHIETYWKPEYVSQISDQLTQFFKAKL
;
A
#
# COMPACT_ATOMS: atom_id res chain seq x y z
N LEU A 1 3.03 13.26 19.86
CA LEU A 1 2.42 12.88 18.60
C LEU A 1 1.02 13.48 18.48
N ASN A 2 0.80 14.24 17.41
CA ASN A 2 -0.49 14.83 17.11
C ASN A 2 -1.02 14.25 15.80
N ILE A 3 -2.33 13.99 15.74
CA ILE A 3 -3.03 13.49 14.57
C ILE A 3 -3.98 14.56 14.05
N HIS A 4 -3.85 14.90 12.77
CA HIS A 4 -4.67 15.93 12.14
C HIS A 4 -5.48 15.28 10.99
N PRO A 5 -6.76 14.94 11.22
CA PRO A 5 -7.63 14.50 10.12
C PRO A 5 -7.89 15.65 9.16
N VAL A 6 -7.67 15.43 7.88
CA VAL A 6 -7.84 16.43 6.82
C VAL A 6 -8.53 15.80 5.62
N LYS A 7 -9.21 16.63 4.83
CA LYS A 7 -9.76 16.23 3.52
C LYS A 7 -9.26 17.18 2.45
N TYR A 8 -8.91 16.63 1.30
CA TYR A 8 -8.57 17.40 0.09
C TYR A 8 -9.07 16.66 -1.16
N ARG A 9 -8.90 17.26 -2.32
CA ARG A 9 -9.39 16.67 -3.57
C ARG A 9 -8.23 16.32 -4.50
N VAL A 10 -8.33 15.14 -5.11
CA VAL A 10 -7.44 14.69 -6.18
C VAL A 10 -8.32 14.20 -7.32
N ASN A 11 -8.15 14.76 -8.51
CA ASN A 11 -8.93 14.41 -9.69
C ASN A 11 -10.45 14.38 -9.43
N GLY A 12 -10.95 15.37 -8.68
CA GLY A 12 -12.36 15.48 -8.37
C GLY A 12 -12.88 14.55 -7.26
N ILE A 13 -12.04 13.68 -6.71
CA ILE A 13 -12.40 12.75 -5.64
C ILE A 13 -11.92 13.31 -4.31
N THR A 14 -12.82 13.34 -3.30
CA THR A 14 -12.46 13.74 -1.94
C THR A 14 -11.65 12.65 -1.26
N ILE A 15 -10.51 13.01 -0.70
CA ILE A 15 -9.58 12.13 -0.02
C ILE A 15 -9.60 12.42 1.48
N ALA A 16 -9.77 11.37 2.28
CA ALA A 16 -9.64 11.45 3.74
C ALA A 16 -8.24 10.99 4.13
N VAL A 17 -7.52 11.84 4.87
CA VAL A 17 -6.16 11.58 5.31
C VAL A 17 -5.99 11.85 6.80
N ASN A 18 -5.00 11.21 7.40
CA ASN A 18 -4.47 11.59 8.70
C ASN A 18 -3.04 12.09 8.52
N VAL A 19 -2.76 13.30 8.97
CA VAL A 19 -1.41 13.84 9.07
C VAL A 19 -0.94 13.66 10.50
N TYR A 20 0.26 13.11 10.67
CA TYR A 20 0.88 12.90 11.98
C TYR A 20 2.06 13.84 12.13
N THR A 21 2.13 14.55 13.23
CA THR A 21 3.24 15.45 13.55
C THR A 21 3.93 15.03 14.85
N PRO A 22 5.24 15.27 15.00
CA PRO A 22 5.94 14.99 16.25
C PRO A 22 5.32 15.72 17.45
N ALA A 23 5.53 15.20 18.68
CA ALA A 23 4.99 15.77 19.89
C ALA A 23 5.41 17.25 20.11
N ASN A 24 6.62 17.58 19.71
CA ASN A 24 7.18 18.93 19.83
C ASN A 24 7.16 19.69 18.49
N PHE A 25 6.14 19.41 17.67
CA PHE A 25 6.01 20.03 16.36
C PHE A 25 5.94 21.56 16.47
N ASP A 26 6.82 22.22 15.71
CA ASP A 26 6.83 23.66 15.55
C ASP A 26 6.65 24.00 14.06
N PRO A 27 5.51 24.59 13.67
CA PRO A 27 5.23 24.88 12.26
C PRO A 27 6.18 25.90 11.62
N ASN A 28 7.00 26.58 12.43
CA ASN A 28 8.04 27.50 11.93
C ASN A 28 9.36 26.79 11.62
N LYS A 29 9.50 25.54 12.00
CA LYS A 29 10.63 24.68 11.62
C LYS A 29 10.30 23.87 10.37
N LYS A 30 11.33 23.27 9.77
CA LYS A 30 11.22 22.39 8.62
C LYS A 30 11.53 20.96 9.01
N TYR A 31 10.64 20.04 8.65
CA TYR A 31 10.75 18.62 8.96
C TYR A 31 10.74 17.81 7.68
N PRO A 32 11.55 16.75 7.57
CA PRO A 32 11.36 15.78 6.51
C PRO A 32 10.01 15.11 6.65
N ALA A 33 9.41 14.72 5.53
CA ALA A 33 8.07 14.16 5.51
C ALA A 33 7.99 12.87 4.72
N ILE A 34 7.04 12.01 5.07
CA ILE A 34 6.91 10.67 4.47
C ILE A 34 5.44 10.41 4.15
N THR A 35 5.15 10.02 2.91
CA THR A 35 3.84 9.49 2.53
C THR A 35 3.76 8.01 2.89
N VAL A 36 2.62 7.56 3.42
CA VAL A 36 2.40 6.17 3.78
C VAL A 36 1.12 5.66 3.12
N ALA A 37 1.27 4.70 2.21
CA ALA A 37 0.17 4.10 1.49
C ALA A 37 -0.22 2.76 2.10
N HIS A 38 -1.53 2.51 2.27
CA HIS A 38 -2.03 1.25 2.80
C HIS A 38 -2.05 0.15 1.72
N PRO A 39 -1.98 -1.14 2.11
CA PRO A 39 -2.13 -2.24 1.18
C PRO A 39 -3.58 -2.39 0.70
N ASN A 40 -3.78 -3.21 -0.33
CA ASN A 40 -5.11 -3.49 -0.86
C ASN A 40 -6.06 -4.06 0.21
N GLY A 41 -7.28 -3.54 0.21
CA GLY A 41 -8.29 -3.90 1.20
C GLY A 41 -8.09 -3.24 2.56
N GLY A 42 -6.95 -2.58 2.80
CA GLY A 42 -6.68 -1.84 4.01
C GLY A 42 -7.27 -0.43 4.00
N VAL A 43 -7.14 0.24 5.13
CA VAL A 43 -7.48 1.65 5.31
C VAL A 43 -6.37 2.35 6.11
N LYS A 44 -6.40 3.67 6.11
CA LYS A 44 -5.38 4.50 6.78
C LYS A 44 -5.23 4.24 8.27
N GLU A 45 -6.26 3.68 8.92
CA GLU A 45 -6.27 3.37 10.35
C GLU A 45 -5.55 2.07 10.71
N GLN A 46 -5.26 1.22 9.73
CA GLN A 46 -4.59 -0.07 9.95
C GLN A 46 -3.07 0.07 9.84
N VAL A 47 -2.39 -0.83 9.13
CA VAL A 47 -0.91 -0.85 9.07
C VAL A 47 -0.29 0.47 8.64
N ALA A 48 -0.90 1.19 7.69
CA ALA A 48 -0.37 2.49 7.26
C ALA A 48 -0.33 3.50 8.41
N GLY A 49 -1.39 3.58 9.20
CA GLY A 49 -1.44 4.45 10.38
C GLY A 49 -0.42 4.06 11.44
N LEU A 50 -0.20 2.76 11.65
CA LEU A 50 0.79 2.28 12.61
C LEU A 50 2.20 2.78 12.26
N TYR A 51 2.65 2.56 11.03
CA TYR A 51 3.99 3.00 10.60
C TYR A 51 4.09 4.51 10.46
N ALA A 52 3.04 5.19 10.00
CA ALA A 52 3.00 6.65 9.97
C ALA A 52 3.21 7.24 11.36
N GLN A 53 2.55 6.67 12.36
CA GLN A 53 2.69 7.08 13.76
C GLN A 53 4.10 6.82 14.28
N LYS A 54 4.65 5.64 14.04
CA LYS A 54 6.01 5.26 14.47
C LYS A 54 7.06 6.22 13.91
N LEU A 55 6.96 6.57 12.64
CA LEU A 55 7.89 7.52 12.00
C LEU A 55 7.69 8.95 12.50
N ALA A 56 6.46 9.38 12.76
CA ALA A 56 6.20 10.70 13.35
C ALA A 56 6.80 10.83 14.75
N GLU A 57 6.80 9.77 15.54
CA GLU A 57 7.47 9.73 16.85
C GLU A 57 8.99 9.91 16.72
N GLN A 58 9.56 9.66 15.56
CA GLN A 58 10.99 9.81 15.27
C GLN A 58 11.35 11.15 14.62
N GLY A 59 10.40 12.09 14.51
CA GLY A 59 10.68 13.44 14.04
C GLY A 59 10.26 13.73 12.60
N PHE A 60 9.53 12.83 11.95
CA PHE A 60 9.01 13.06 10.59
C PHE A 60 7.56 13.58 10.64
N ILE A 61 7.19 14.41 9.67
CA ILE A 61 5.78 14.62 9.37
C ILE A 61 5.34 13.49 8.46
N THR A 62 4.28 12.76 8.81
CA THR A 62 3.79 11.65 8.02
C THR A 62 2.33 11.83 7.63
N ILE A 63 1.94 11.23 6.51
CA ILE A 63 0.56 11.28 6.02
C ILE A 63 0.14 9.88 5.58
N ALA A 64 -1.03 9.43 6.04
CA ALA A 64 -1.68 8.21 5.58
C ALA A 64 -3.06 8.55 5.02
N ALA A 65 -3.33 8.13 3.79
CA ALA A 65 -4.57 8.40 3.08
C ALA A 65 -5.31 7.11 2.77
N ASP A 66 -6.65 7.16 2.78
CA ASP A 66 -7.46 6.10 2.17
C ASP A 66 -7.32 6.18 0.64
N ALA A 67 -7.24 5.02 -0.02
CA ALA A 67 -7.19 4.96 -1.46
C ALA A 67 -8.51 5.41 -2.11
N ALA A 68 -8.46 5.87 -3.36
CA ALA A 68 -9.65 6.22 -4.12
C ALA A 68 -10.67 5.08 -4.11
N TYR A 69 -11.95 5.43 -3.99
CA TYR A 69 -13.09 4.50 -3.96
C TYR A 69 -13.12 3.56 -2.74
N GLN A 70 -12.25 3.77 -1.76
CA GLN A 70 -12.13 2.93 -0.57
C GLN A 70 -12.15 3.75 0.71
N GLY A 71 -12.40 3.09 1.85
CA GLY A 71 -12.40 3.74 3.15
C GLY A 71 -13.40 4.87 3.25
N ALA A 72 -12.98 5.99 3.83
CA ALA A 72 -13.77 7.20 3.98
C ALA A 72 -13.72 8.12 2.75
N ARG A 73 -13.14 7.66 1.62
CA ARG A 73 -13.05 8.43 0.37
C ARG A 73 -14.32 8.36 -0.46
N GLY A 74 -14.46 9.35 -1.35
CA GLY A 74 -15.46 9.34 -2.40
C GLY A 74 -15.12 8.44 -3.59
N GLY A 75 -16.01 8.42 -4.56
CA GLY A 75 -15.90 7.67 -5.81
C GLY A 75 -16.93 6.54 -5.92
N GLU A 76 -17.56 6.45 -7.09
CA GLU A 76 -18.55 5.41 -7.41
C GLU A 76 -18.23 4.78 -8.76
N PRO A 77 -18.46 3.47 -8.96
CA PRO A 77 -18.91 2.51 -7.92
C PRO A 77 -17.88 2.33 -6.83
N ARG A 78 -18.34 2.11 -5.60
CA ARG A 78 -17.44 1.84 -4.47
C ARG A 78 -16.57 0.61 -4.78
N GLN A 79 -15.35 0.58 -4.25
CA GLN A 79 -14.34 -0.45 -4.47
C GLN A 79 -13.93 -0.63 -5.95
N THR A 80 -14.14 0.35 -6.80
CA THR A 80 -13.43 0.42 -8.08
C THR A 80 -11.92 0.50 -7.79
N ASP A 81 -11.14 -0.37 -8.41
CA ASP A 81 -9.70 -0.44 -8.20
C ASP A 81 -8.96 -0.32 -9.53
N LYS A 82 -8.20 0.75 -9.68
CA LYS A 82 -7.41 1.03 -10.88
C LYS A 82 -6.00 1.41 -10.49
N PRO A 83 -4.97 0.83 -11.10
CA PRO A 83 -3.57 1.17 -10.80
C PRO A 83 -3.29 2.67 -10.90
N PHE A 84 -3.82 3.32 -11.93
CA PHE A 84 -3.66 4.76 -12.12
C PHE A 84 -4.18 5.58 -10.93
N ASN A 85 -5.33 5.20 -10.36
CA ASN A 85 -5.88 5.90 -9.20
C ASN A 85 -4.99 5.74 -7.96
N ARG A 86 -4.45 4.54 -7.76
CA ARG A 86 -3.54 4.25 -6.64
C ARG A 86 -2.23 5.03 -6.75
N ILE A 87 -1.68 5.10 -7.96
CA ILE A 87 -0.47 5.89 -8.23
C ILE A 87 -0.76 7.38 -8.01
N ASN A 88 -1.90 7.88 -8.50
CA ASN A 88 -2.32 9.25 -8.26
C ASN A 88 -2.53 9.57 -6.78
N ASP A 89 -2.96 8.62 -5.99
CA ASP A 89 -3.09 8.81 -4.54
C ASP A 89 -1.72 9.12 -3.90
N VAL A 90 -0.66 8.48 -4.37
CA VAL A 90 0.70 8.76 -3.88
C VAL A 90 1.15 10.15 -4.32
N HIS A 91 0.97 10.50 -5.59
CA HIS A 91 1.26 11.85 -6.08
C HIS A 91 0.49 12.92 -5.29
N GLY A 92 -0.77 12.66 -5.01
CA GLY A 92 -1.64 13.57 -4.26
C GLY A 92 -1.20 13.77 -2.82
N MET A 93 -0.69 12.75 -2.16
CA MET A 93 -0.10 12.90 -0.82
C MET A 93 1.14 13.79 -0.85
N VAL A 94 1.98 13.67 -1.87
CA VAL A 94 3.14 14.55 -2.04
C VAL A 94 2.69 16.00 -2.28
N ASP A 95 1.71 16.20 -3.16
CA ASP A 95 1.13 17.54 -3.42
C ASP A 95 0.68 18.19 -2.11
N PHE A 96 -0.03 17.45 -1.29
CA PHE A 96 -0.52 17.96 -0.01
C PHE A 96 0.62 18.30 0.95
N LEU A 97 1.62 17.43 1.06
CA LEU A 97 2.78 17.68 1.93
C LEU A 97 3.54 18.93 1.50
N GLU A 98 3.63 19.21 0.20
CA GLU A 98 4.30 20.44 -0.28
C GLU A 98 3.60 21.72 0.18
N SER A 99 2.30 21.65 0.47
CA SER A 99 1.52 22.78 0.98
C SER A 99 1.39 22.80 2.51
N PHE A 100 1.78 21.74 3.20
CA PHE A 100 1.64 21.63 4.65
C PHE A 100 2.76 22.41 5.35
N LYS A 101 2.38 23.37 6.21
CA LYS A 101 3.35 24.23 6.92
C LYS A 101 4.22 23.37 7.85
N GLY A 102 5.53 23.50 7.72
CA GLY A 102 6.51 22.73 8.48
C GLY A 102 7.18 21.61 7.69
N VAL A 103 6.69 21.28 6.50
CA VAL A 103 7.35 20.30 5.64
C VAL A 103 8.55 20.91 4.92
N ASP A 104 9.68 20.22 4.99
CA ASP A 104 10.81 20.48 4.10
C ASP A 104 10.53 19.82 2.75
N THR A 105 10.13 20.59 1.77
CA THR A 105 9.72 20.09 0.45
C THR A 105 10.84 19.45 -0.37
N ASN A 106 12.10 19.67 0.04
CA ASN A 106 13.25 19.01 -0.58
C ASN A 106 13.53 17.62 0.01
N ASN A 107 12.85 17.26 1.09
CA ASN A 107 13.09 16.02 1.85
C ASN A 107 11.80 15.26 2.10
N ILE A 108 11.16 14.82 1.03
CA ILE A 108 9.95 14.00 1.07
C ILE A 108 10.31 12.57 0.65
N GLY A 109 9.96 11.61 1.49
CA GLY A 109 10.09 10.19 1.23
C GLY A 109 8.73 9.51 1.07
N ALA A 110 8.73 8.24 0.68
CA ALA A 110 7.52 7.46 0.55
C ALA A 110 7.70 6.04 1.10
N LEU A 111 6.65 5.54 1.75
CA LEU A 111 6.55 4.19 2.29
C LEU A 111 5.26 3.54 1.79
N GLY A 112 5.35 2.30 1.31
CA GLY A 112 4.17 1.54 0.92
C GLY A 112 4.51 0.08 0.62
N GLY A 113 3.50 -0.78 0.64
CA GLY A 113 3.66 -2.22 0.41
C GLY A 113 2.89 -2.76 -0.80
N GLY A 114 1.95 -2.02 -1.38
CA GLY A 114 1.08 -2.49 -2.46
C GLY A 114 1.66 -2.41 -3.88
N GLY A 115 2.91 -2.01 -4.04
CA GLY A 115 3.55 -1.82 -5.35
C GLY A 115 3.35 -0.43 -5.95
N TYR A 116 2.30 0.26 -5.59
CA TYR A 116 1.96 1.56 -6.19
C TYR A 116 2.88 2.70 -5.76
N THR A 117 3.38 2.68 -4.53
CA THR A 117 4.41 3.63 -4.09
C THR A 117 5.69 3.46 -4.89
N PHE A 118 6.12 2.23 -5.09
CA PHE A 118 7.27 1.90 -5.94
C PHE A 118 7.06 2.37 -7.38
N ALA A 119 5.87 2.13 -7.94
CA ALA A 119 5.52 2.58 -9.28
C ALA A 119 5.48 4.12 -9.39
N ALA A 120 4.88 4.82 -8.42
CA ALA A 120 4.81 6.27 -8.41
C ALA A 120 6.20 6.92 -8.40
N ALA A 121 7.11 6.38 -7.63
CA ALA A 121 8.47 6.91 -7.50
C ALA A 121 9.34 6.69 -8.75
N GLN A 122 8.92 5.82 -9.67
CA GLN A 122 9.61 5.67 -10.96
C GLN A 122 9.59 6.97 -11.77
N SER A 123 8.56 7.77 -11.64
CA SER A 123 8.41 9.05 -12.34
C SER A 123 8.42 10.28 -11.42
N ASP A 124 7.88 10.20 -10.22
CA ASP A 124 7.78 11.34 -9.31
C ASP A 124 9.08 11.57 -8.54
N LYS A 125 9.91 12.45 -9.06
CA LYS A 125 11.24 12.75 -8.49
C LYS A 125 11.22 13.74 -7.32
N ARG A 126 10.04 14.19 -6.91
CA ARG A 126 9.84 14.89 -5.63
C ARG A 126 10.03 13.92 -4.46
N ILE A 127 9.78 12.63 -4.71
CA ILE A 127 10.05 11.56 -3.75
C ILE A 127 11.55 11.26 -3.78
N LYS A 128 12.24 11.53 -2.67
CA LYS A 128 13.71 11.48 -2.60
C LYS A 128 14.26 10.18 -2.06
N ALA A 129 13.45 9.40 -1.37
CA ALA A 129 13.81 8.09 -0.83
C ALA A 129 12.55 7.24 -0.70
N VAL A 130 12.65 5.94 -0.94
CA VAL A 130 11.51 5.03 -0.91
C VAL A 130 11.84 3.80 -0.09
N ALA A 131 10.90 3.43 0.77
CA ALA A 131 10.92 2.15 1.47
C ALA A 131 9.65 1.35 1.18
N THR A 132 9.79 0.04 1.11
CA THR A 132 8.65 -0.89 1.02
C THR A 132 8.73 -1.90 2.15
N VAL A 133 7.58 -2.30 2.66
CA VAL A 133 7.44 -3.37 3.65
C VAL A 133 6.47 -4.39 3.10
N SER A 134 6.90 -5.65 2.97
CA SER A 134 6.10 -6.72 2.40
C SER A 134 5.51 -6.33 1.04
N LEU A 135 6.36 -5.98 0.08
CA LEU A 135 5.92 -5.56 -1.25
C LEU A 135 4.97 -6.61 -1.85
N PHE A 136 3.83 -6.15 -2.31
CA PHE A 136 2.84 -6.98 -2.98
C PHE A 136 2.51 -6.38 -4.34
N ASN A 137 3.00 -7.01 -5.41
CA ASN A 137 2.69 -6.59 -6.78
C ASN A 137 1.29 -7.07 -7.13
N THR A 138 0.30 -6.35 -6.62
CA THR A 138 -1.12 -6.72 -6.62
C THR A 138 -1.62 -7.10 -8.00
N ASP A 139 -1.28 -6.32 -9.00
CA ASP A 139 -1.85 -6.46 -10.34
C ASP A 139 -1.32 -7.72 -11.01
N LEU A 140 -0.03 -8.01 -10.83
CA LEU A 140 0.56 -9.25 -11.32
C LEU A 140 -0.07 -10.47 -10.63
N VAL A 141 -0.39 -10.37 -9.34
CA VAL A 141 -1.11 -11.44 -8.63
C VAL A 141 -2.55 -11.57 -9.14
N ARG A 142 -3.23 -10.47 -9.46
CA ARG A 142 -4.56 -10.52 -10.08
C ARG A 142 -4.53 -11.23 -11.43
N ARG A 143 -3.45 -11.07 -12.20
CA ARG A 143 -3.26 -11.78 -13.47
C ARG A 143 -2.85 -13.23 -13.29
N ASN A 144 -1.76 -13.48 -12.60
CA ASN A 144 -1.09 -14.79 -12.53
C ASN A 144 -1.49 -15.65 -11.33
N GLY A 145 -2.09 -15.06 -10.29
CA GLY A 145 -2.24 -15.69 -8.98
C GLY A 145 -0.95 -15.62 -8.15
N LEU A 146 -1.07 -15.86 -6.86
CA LEU A 146 0.09 -15.96 -5.97
C LEU A 146 0.96 -17.15 -6.38
N GLY A 147 2.26 -16.93 -6.60
CA GLY A 147 3.18 -17.96 -7.07
C GLY A 147 2.82 -18.51 -8.46
N ASP A 148 2.23 -17.69 -9.31
CA ASP A 148 1.78 -18.07 -10.67
C ASP A 148 0.73 -19.20 -10.71
N SER A 149 -0.08 -19.29 -9.67
CA SER A 149 -1.04 -20.40 -9.47
C SER A 149 -2.28 -20.35 -10.36
N GLN A 150 -2.54 -19.24 -11.10
CA GLN A 150 -3.78 -19.03 -11.86
C GLN A 150 -3.57 -18.65 -13.32
N ILE A 151 -2.44 -18.98 -13.90
CA ILE A 151 -2.13 -18.64 -15.31
C ILE A 151 -3.14 -19.27 -16.27
N SER A 152 -3.56 -20.52 -16.00
CA SER A 152 -4.49 -21.24 -16.88
C SER A 152 -5.87 -20.59 -17.01
N THR A 153 -6.28 -19.74 -16.07
CA THR A 153 -7.59 -19.09 -16.07
C THR A 153 -7.57 -17.62 -16.48
N ILE A 154 -6.43 -17.11 -16.96
CA ILE A 154 -6.29 -15.69 -17.31
C ILE A 154 -7.35 -15.26 -18.33
N GLN A 155 -7.50 -15.97 -19.43
CA GLN A 155 -8.43 -15.58 -20.49
C GLN A 155 -9.89 -15.66 -20.04
N GLU A 156 -10.26 -16.66 -19.25
CA GLU A 156 -11.59 -16.78 -18.66
C GLU A 156 -11.90 -15.59 -17.74
N ARG A 157 -10.95 -15.20 -16.88
CA ARG A 157 -11.15 -14.07 -15.96
C ARG A 157 -11.22 -12.74 -16.69
N LEU A 158 -10.47 -12.56 -17.78
CA LEU A 158 -10.58 -11.38 -18.65
C LEU A 158 -11.95 -11.31 -19.34
N GLN A 159 -12.49 -12.45 -19.78
CA GLN A 159 -13.83 -12.52 -20.36
C GLN A 159 -14.89 -12.14 -19.32
N GLN A 160 -14.80 -12.68 -18.12
CA GLN A 160 -15.72 -12.36 -17.01
C GLN A 160 -15.65 -10.86 -16.66
N ALA A 161 -14.47 -10.27 -16.65
CA ALA A 161 -14.30 -8.84 -16.39
C ALA A 161 -14.94 -7.97 -17.50
N SER A 162 -14.82 -8.39 -18.75
CA SER A 162 -15.43 -7.69 -19.89
C SER A 162 -16.96 -7.73 -19.81
N GLU A 163 -17.52 -8.88 -19.47
CA GLU A 163 -18.97 -9.05 -19.26
C GLU A 163 -19.46 -8.21 -18.07
N ALA A 164 -18.71 -8.19 -16.98
CA ALA A 164 -19.01 -7.38 -15.80
C ALA A 164 -19.05 -5.88 -16.13
N ARG A 165 -18.17 -5.41 -16.99
CA ARG A 165 -18.20 -4.01 -17.46
C ARG A 165 -19.48 -3.68 -18.23
N SER A 166 -19.94 -4.59 -19.08
CA SER A 166 -21.20 -4.42 -19.79
C SER A 166 -22.40 -4.33 -18.84
N LYS A 167 -22.44 -5.17 -17.80
CA LYS A 167 -23.48 -5.10 -16.78
C LYS A 167 -23.41 -3.83 -15.94
N GLU A 168 -22.21 -3.40 -15.59
CA GLU A 168 -21.99 -2.15 -14.87
C GLU A 168 -22.49 -0.93 -15.64
N ALA A 169 -22.28 -0.90 -16.96
CA ALA A 169 -22.80 0.14 -17.83
C ALA A 169 -24.34 0.18 -17.86
N GLN A 170 -25.00 -0.92 -17.50
CA GLN A 170 -26.45 -1.03 -17.37
C GLN A 170 -26.95 -0.80 -15.93
N GLY A 171 -26.07 -0.43 -15.01
CA GLY A 171 -26.39 -0.18 -13.60
C GLY A 171 -26.23 -1.37 -12.66
N ASN A 172 -25.72 -2.52 -13.14
CA ASN A 172 -25.55 -3.73 -12.35
C ASN A 172 -24.06 -3.97 -12.07
N VAL A 173 -23.59 -3.59 -10.89
CA VAL A 173 -22.19 -3.74 -10.49
C VAL A 173 -21.95 -5.13 -9.91
N GLU A 174 -20.96 -5.84 -10.45
CA GLU A 174 -20.48 -7.10 -9.90
C GLU A 174 -19.17 -6.91 -9.14
N TYR A 175 -18.99 -7.68 -8.08
CA TYR A 175 -17.81 -7.63 -7.24
C TYR A 175 -17.07 -8.96 -7.25
N SER A 176 -15.74 -8.89 -7.25
CA SER A 176 -14.83 -10.02 -7.07
C SER A 176 -14.26 -10.02 -5.65
N ALA A 177 -13.78 -11.18 -5.20
CA ALA A 177 -13.26 -11.38 -3.85
C ALA A 177 -14.30 -11.02 -2.77
N ASN A 178 -15.51 -11.50 -2.93
CA ASN A 178 -16.70 -11.21 -2.11
C ASN A 178 -16.70 -11.84 -0.71
N ALA A 179 -15.55 -12.03 -0.07
CA ALA A 179 -15.52 -12.52 1.29
C ALA A 179 -16.16 -11.48 2.23
N ASP A 180 -17.24 -11.86 2.88
CA ASP A 180 -17.79 -11.06 3.97
C ASP A 180 -16.99 -11.36 5.24
N LEU A 181 -16.05 -10.48 5.56
CA LEU A 181 -15.15 -10.64 6.70
C LEU A 181 -15.90 -10.71 8.03
N THR A 182 -17.11 -10.15 8.10
CA THR A 182 -17.92 -10.19 9.34
C THR A 182 -18.48 -11.58 9.63
N LYS A 183 -18.59 -12.44 8.61
CA LYS A 183 -19.16 -13.79 8.70
C LYS A 183 -18.12 -14.90 8.78
N ILE A 184 -16.85 -14.61 8.56
CA ILE A 184 -15.79 -15.60 8.66
C ILE A 184 -15.57 -15.97 10.13
N THR A 185 -15.65 -17.26 10.45
CA THR A 185 -15.40 -17.77 11.79
C THR A 185 -13.94 -18.11 12.00
N GLN A 186 -13.49 -18.16 13.27
CA GLN A 186 -12.13 -18.61 13.57
C GLN A 186 -11.89 -20.05 13.09
N ALA A 187 -12.91 -20.90 13.14
CA ALA A 187 -12.83 -22.27 12.64
C ALA A 187 -12.59 -22.32 11.12
N ASP A 188 -13.19 -21.40 10.37
CA ASP A 188 -12.94 -21.30 8.91
C ASP A 188 -11.49 -20.89 8.64
N ILE A 189 -10.97 -19.92 9.39
CA ILE A 189 -9.58 -19.46 9.29
C ILE A 189 -8.61 -20.59 9.63
N ASP A 190 -8.87 -21.32 10.70
CA ASP A 190 -7.98 -22.39 11.19
C ASP A 190 -7.86 -23.55 10.20
N LYS A 191 -8.86 -23.72 9.33
CA LYS A 191 -8.85 -24.74 8.26
C LYS A 191 -8.05 -24.31 7.03
N MET A 192 -7.73 -23.04 6.89
CA MET A 192 -6.98 -22.54 5.73
C MET A 192 -5.51 -22.94 5.82
N PRO A 193 -4.84 -23.20 4.69
CA PRO A 193 -3.40 -23.42 4.69
C PRO A 193 -2.66 -22.21 5.26
N ALA A 194 -1.58 -22.45 5.97
CA ALA A 194 -0.69 -21.38 6.44
C ALA A 194 -0.19 -20.55 5.26
N GLY A 195 -0.19 -19.23 5.39
CA GLY A 195 0.26 -18.29 4.36
C GLY A 195 -0.49 -16.97 4.39
N LEU A 196 -0.28 -16.20 3.34
CA LEU A 196 -0.81 -14.84 3.20
C LEU A 196 -2.32 -14.75 3.43
N TYR A 197 -3.10 -15.64 2.81
CA TYR A 197 -4.56 -15.55 2.84
C TYR A 197 -5.12 -15.87 4.23
N ARG A 198 -4.62 -16.92 4.88
CA ARG A 198 -5.01 -17.25 6.25
C ARG A 198 -4.71 -16.11 7.21
N ASP A 199 -3.48 -15.62 7.18
CA ASP A 199 -3.04 -14.51 8.05
C ASP A 199 -3.80 -13.23 7.73
N GLY A 200 -4.10 -12.98 6.47
CA GLY A 200 -4.87 -11.83 6.02
C GLY A 200 -6.32 -11.86 6.50
N PHE A 201 -6.99 -13.00 6.42
CA PHE A 201 -8.35 -13.16 6.94
C PHE A 201 -8.40 -12.96 8.45
N GLU A 202 -7.41 -13.45 9.18
CA GLU A 202 -7.32 -13.23 10.62
C GLU A 202 -7.10 -11.75 10.95
N TYR A 203 -6.16 -11.10 10.26
CA TYR A 203 -5.85 -9.69 10.48
C TYR A 203 -7.04 -8.78 10.14
N TYR A 204 -7.56 -8.86 8.92
CA TYR A 204 -8.63 -7.98 8.45
C TYR A 204 -10.02 -8.37 8.97
N GLY A 205 -10.23 -9.65 9.25
CA GLY A 205 -11.53 -10.17 9.69
C GLY A 205 -11.70 -10.25 11.20
N LYS A 206 -10.60 -10.32 11.95
CA LYS A 206 -10.65 -10.54 13.42
C LYS A 206 -9.81 -9.52 14.18
N THR A 207 -8.48 -9.68 14.18
CA THR A 207 -7.60 -8.97 15.12
C THR A 207 -7.51 -7.48 14.87
N HIS A 208 -7.57 -7.05 13.62
CA HIS A 208 -7.43 -5.65 13.19
C HIS A 208 -8.58 -5.22 12.26
N TYR A 209 -9.73 -5.82 12.45
CA TYR A 209 -10.92 -5.47 11.67
C TYR A 209 -11.23 -3.98 11.75
N HIS A 210 -11.57 -3.41 10.59
CA HIS A 210 -12.09 -2.05 10.49
C HIS A 210 -13.27 -2.04 9.52
N PRO A 211 -14.40 -1.39 9.87
CA PRO A 211 -15.62 -1.47 9.05
C PRO A 211 -15.48 -0.90 7.65
N ASN A 212 -14.50 -0.01 7.43
CA ASN A 212 -14.21 0.57 6.12
C ASN A 212 -13.21 -0.23 5.31
N SER A 213 -12.60 -1.28 5.89
CA SER A 213 -11.69 -2.19 5.19
C SER A 213 -12.52 -3.26 4.47
N THR A 214 -12.31 -3.38 3.16
CA THR A 214 -13.03 -4.34 2.33
C THR A 214 -12.07 -5.08 1.41
N PRO A 215 -12.13 -6.42 1.35
CA PRO A 215 -11.26 -7.20 0.49
C PRO A 215 -11.74 -7.24 -0.96
N ARG A 216 -12.91 -6.72 -1.25
CA ARG A 216 -13.54 -6.83 -2.57
C ARG A 216 -13.19 -5.65 -3.49
N TYR A 217 -13.31 -5.88 -4.77
CA TYR A 217 -13.19 -4.87 -5.81
C TYR A 217 -14.22 -5.15 -6.91
N THR A 218 -14.56 -4.15 -7.73
CA THR A 218 -15.47 -4.37 -8.86
C THR A 218 -14.81 -5.34 -9.85
N THR A 219 -15.56 -6.32 -10.35
CA THR A 219 -15.02 -7.31 -11.30
C THR A 219 -14.50 -6.63 -12.57
N SER A 220 -15.15 -5.56 -13.03
CA SER A 220 -14.69 -4.77 -14.17
C SER A 220 -13.30 -4.15 -13.97
N SER A 221 -12.88 -3.94 -12.72
CA SER A 221 -11.53 -3.43 -12.41
C SER A 221 -10.42 -4.34 -12.91
N LEU A 222 -10.70 -5.64 -13.10
CA LEU A 222 -9.71 -6.59 -13.63
C LEU A 222 -9.24 -6.24 -15.05
N LEU A 223 -10.02 -5.47 -15.82
CA LEU A 223 -9.58 -5.00 -17.14
C LEU A 223 -8.29 -4.19 -17.06
N ASP A 224 -8.14 -3.38 -16.01
CA ASP A 224 -6.94 -2.57 -15.80
C ASP A 224 -5.93 -3.28 -14.89
N LEU A 225 -6.42 -3.97 -13.84
CA LEU A 225 -5.54 -4.66 -12.89
C LEU A 225 -4.73 -5.77 -13.56
N MET A 226 -5.34 -6.58 -14.43
CA MET A 226 -4.67 -7.72 -15.05
C MET A 226 -3.67 -7.33 -16.14
N THR A 227 -3.61 -6.07 -16.54
CA THR A 227 -2.71 -5.57 -17.59
C THR A 227 -1.63 -4.63 -17.05
N PHE A 228 -1.53 -4.49 -15.74
CA PHE A 228 -0.54 -3.64 -15.08
C PHE A 228 0.46 -4.48 -14.29
N ASP A 229 1.71 -4.00 -14.24
CA ASP A 229 2.77 -4.54 -13.40
C ASP A 229 3.54 -3.37 -12.77
N ALA A 230 3.56 -3.30 -11.45
CA ALA A 230 4.21 -2.22 -10.72
C ALA A 230 5.72 -2.13 -10.96
N THR A 231 6.34 -3.18 -11.50
CA THR A 231 7.78 -3.24 -11.78
C THR A 231 8.16 -3.00 -13.23
N ASP A 232 7.19 -2.76 -14.13
CA ASP A 232 7.46 -2.65 -15.58
C ASP A 232 8.49 -1.58 -15.95
N HIS A 233 8.54 -0.47 -15.21
CA HIS A 233 9.47 0.62 -15.44
C HIS A 233 10.43 0.83 -14.27
N ALA A 234 10.78 -0.25 -13.60
CA ALA A 234 11.66 -0.20 -12.42
C ALA A 234 13.07 0.32 -12.74
N ASP A 235 13.51 0.25 -13.99
CA ASP A 235 14.76 0.84 -14.48
C ASP A 235 14.76 2.38 -14.37
N LEU A 236 13.59 3.02 -14.34
CA LEU A 236 13.44 4.47 -14.15
C LEU A 236 13.61 4.89 -12.69
N PHE A 237 13.55 3.95 -11.78
CA PHE A 237 13.71 4.20 -10.35
C PHE A 237 15.18 4.48 -10.05
N ASN A 238 15.51 5.69 -9.58
CA ASN A 238 16.90 6.10 -9.34
C ASN A 238 17.18 6.64 -7.93
N GLN A 239 16.14 6.64 -7.06
CA GLN A 239 16.26 7.11 -5.69
C GLN A 239 16.87 6.03 -4.77
N PRO A 240 17.35 6.42 -3.58
CA PRO A 240 17.64 5.46 -2.51
C PRO A 240 16.43 4.58 -2.21
N LEU A 241 16.65 3.28 -2.10
CA LEU A 241 15.60 2.26 -1.96
C LEU A 241 15.93 1.29 -0.82
N LEU A 242 14.97 1.14 0.11
CA LEU A 242 14.99 0.10 1.14
C LEU A 242 13.78 -0.80 0.94
N MET A 243 14.01 -2.10 0.76
CA MET A 243 12.92 -3.08 0.64
C MET A 243 13.01 -4.10 1.79
N ILE A 244 11.93 -4.23 2.54
CA ILE A 244 11.87 -5.08 3.73
C ILE A 244 10.85 -6.20 3.49
N ALA A 245 11.24 -7.44 3.76
CA ALA A 245 10.37 -8.61 3.68
C ALA A 245 10.67 -9.59 4.81
N GLY A 246 9.67 -10.36 5.20
CA GLY A 246 9.86 -11.45 6.17
C GLY A 246 10.46 -12.69 5.51
N SER A 247 11.31 -13.42 6.25
CA SER A 247 11.90 -14.66 5.73
C SER A 247 10.87 -15.77 5.49
N ASN A 248 9.77 -15.75 6.25
CA ASN A 248 8.66 -16.72 6.13
C ASN A 248 7.52 -16.22 5.25
N ALA A 249 7.67 -15.08 4.57
CA ALA A 249 6.64 -14.56 3.69
C ALA A 249 6.62 -15.33 2.36
N ASP A 250 5.45 -15.88 2.00
CA ASP A 250 5.21 -16.51 0.71
C ASP A 250 5.19 -15.50 -0.45
N THR A 251 5.23 -14.21 -0.13
CA THR A 251 5.32 -13.09 -1.06
C THR A 251 6.74 -12.51 -1.20
N LYS A 252 7.73 -13.06 -0.49
CA LYS A 252 9.11 -12.56 -0.49
C LYS A 252 9.68 -12.46 -1.91
N TYR A 253 9.29 -13.38 -2.81
CA TYR A 253 9.77 -13.39 -4.19
C TYR A 253 9.46 -12.08 -4.94
N MET A 254 8.37 -11.39 -4.58
CA MET A 254 8.02 -10.10 -5.21
C MET A 254 9.01 -9.00 -4.82
N THR A 255 9.47 -9.00 -3.58
CA THR A 255 10.53 -8.09 -3.11
C THR A 255 11.85 -8.38 -3.84
N ASP A 256 12.23 -9.65 -3.93
CA ASP A 256 13.46 -10.07 -4.62
C ASP A 256 13.44 -9.66 -6.09
N GLU A 257 12.32 -9.86 -6.77
CA GLU A 257 12.14 -9.46 -8.17
C GLU A 257 12.22 -7.94 -8.37
N ALA A 258 11.57 -7.17 -7.51
CA ALA A 258 11.60 -5.71 -7.58
C ALA A 258 13.02 -5.16 -7.34
N MET A 259 13.74 -5.72 -6.37
CA MET A 259 15.15 -5.39 -6.12
C MET A 259 16.01 -5.64 -7.37
N GLN A 260 15.80 -6.76 -8.02
CA GLN A 260 16.54 -7.12 -9.23
C GLN A 260 16.23 -6.18 -10.39
N LYS A 261 14.96 -5.79 -10.56
CA LYS A 261 14.50 -4.92 -11.65
C LYS A 261 14.85 -3.45 -11.45
N ALA A 262 15.12 -3.01 -10.22
CA ALA A 262 15.50 -1.63 -9.90
C ALA A 262 16.96 -1.36 -10.29
N THR A 263 17.25 -1.41 -11.58
CA THR A 263 18.60 -1.26 -12.13
C THR A 263 19.07 0.19 -12.23
N GLY A 264 18.15 1.15 -12.09
CA GLY A 264 18.46 2.59 -12.17
C GLY A 264 19.06 3.18 -10.90
N THR A 265 19.07 2.43 -9.80
CA THR A 265 19.65 2.89 -8.53
C THR A 265 20.73 1.91 -8.05
N ALA A 266 21.87 2.45 -7.62
CA ALA A 266 22.92 1.68 -6.94
C ALA A 266 22.74 1.73 -5.41
N ASP A 267 22.02 2.71 -4.89
CA ASP A 267 21.73 2.88 -3.46
C ASP A 267 20.45 2.13 -3.11
N LYS A 268 20.54 0.80 -3.05
CA LYS A 268 19.41 -0.07 -2.71
C LYS A 268 19.83 -1.17 -1.75
N LYS A 269 18.97 -1.46 -0.80
CA LYS A 269 19.19 -2.48 0.22
C LYS A 269 17.94 -3.29 0.45
N GLU A 270 18.08 -4.61 0.50
CA GLU A 270 17.04 -5.53 0.94
C GLU A 270 17.34 -5.97 2.38
N VAL A 271 16.33 -5.84 3.26
CA VAL A 271 16.42 -6.28 4.66
C VAL A 271 15.39 -7.38 4.88
N ILE A 272 15.86 -8.53 5.35
CA ILE A 272 15.02 -9.68 5.65
C ILE A 272 14.79 -9.74 7.16
N ILE A 273 13.53 -9.76 7.57
CA ILE A 273 13.12 -9.91 8.96
C ILE A 273 12.95 -11.40 9.25
N GLU A 274 13.88 -11.95 10.00
CA GLU A 274 13.91 -13.38 10.25
C GLU A 274 12.68 -13.85 11.03
N GLY A 275 12.03 -14.89 10.52
CA GLY A 275 10.85 -15.50 11.11
C GLY A 275 9.52 -14.85 10.75
N ALA A 276 9.51 -13.65 10.20
CA ALA A 276 8.26 -12.93 9.91
C ALA A 276 7.56 -13.45 8.65
N SER A 277 6.24 -13.60 8.72
CA SER A 277 5.38 -13.74 7.55
C SER A 277 4.99 -12.38 6.99
N HIS A 278 4.34 -12.36 5.83
CA HIS A 278 3.88 -11.11 5.20
C HIS A 278 3.02 -10.26 6.14
N ILE A 279 1.96 -10.84 6.68
CA ILE A 279 0.99 -10.13 7.52
C ILE A 279 1.58 -9.82 8.92
N GLU A 280 2.46 -10.66 9.45
CA GLU A 280 3.09 -10.39 10.73
C GLU A 280 3.92 -9.09 10.73
N THR A 281 4.42 -8.65 9.58
CA THR A 281 5.08 -7.35 9.46
C THR A 281 4.13 -6.17 9.67
N TYR A 282 2.82 -6.40 9.63
CA TYR A 282 1.80 -5.36 9.82
C TYR A 282 1.52 -5.04 11.28
N TRP A 283 1.75 -5.99 12.21
CA TRP A 283 1.23 -5.84 13.55
C TRP A 283 2.09 -6.46 14.67
N LYS A 284 2.85 -7.50 14.39
CA LYS A 284 3.53 -8.24 15.45
C LYS A 284 4.64 -7.39 16.07
N PRO A 285 4.57 -7.07 17.40
CA PRO A 285 5.41 -6.03 17.98
C PRO A 285 6.91 -6.22 17.77
N GLU A 286 7.40 -7.46 17.88
CA GLU A 286 8.82 -7.75 17.67
C GLU A 286 9.30 -7.44 16.26
N TYR A 287 8.48 -7.71 15.25
CA TYR A 287 8.80 -7.43 13.84
C TYR A 287 8.58 -5.95 13.49
N VAL A 288 7.49 -5.36 13.98
CA VAL A 288 7.21 -3.93 13.80
C VAL A 288 8.33 -3.07 14.39
N SER A 289 8.87 -3.46 15.56
CA SER A 289 9.99 -2.76 16.19
C SER A 289 11.24 -2.79 15.30
N GLN A 290 11.61 -3.97 14.80
CA GLN A 290 12.78 -4.13 13.91
C GLN A 290 12.60 -3.33 12.62
N ILE A 291 11.41 -3.40 12.02
CA ILE A 291 11.09 -2.69 10.78
C ILE A 291 11.12 -1.17 11.00
N SER A 292 10.51 -0.69 12.08
CA SER A 292 10.49 0.73 12.42
C SER A 292 11.90 1.29 12.61
N ASP A 293 12.80 0.52 13.22
CA ASP A 293 14.20 0.92 13.38
C ASP A 293 14.91 1.02 12.03
N GLN A 294 14.69 0.07 11.14
CA GLN A 294 15.26 0.08 9.79
C GLN A 294 14.75 1.27 8.97
N LEU A 295 13.44 1.53 9.02
CA LEU A 295 12.82 2.65 8.33
C LEU A 295 13.34 4.00 8.85
N THR A 296 13.45 4.14 10.18
CA THR A 296 13.93 5.36 10.82
C THR A 296 15.38 5.66 10.42
N GLN A 297 16.25 4.65 10.49
CA GLN A 297 17.65 4.80 10.08
C GLN A 297 17.76 5.20 8.61
N PHE A 298 17.01 4.52 7.74
CA PHE A 298 17.02 4.79 6.32
C PHE A 298 16.57 6.22 5.99
N PHE A 299 15.41 6.62 6.47
CA PHE A 299 14.88 7.94 6.14
C PHE A 299 15.70 9.07 6.78
N LYS A 300 16.24 8.87 7.98
CA LYS A 300 17.15 9.86 8.58
C LYS A 300 18.46 10.04 7.79
N ALA A 301 18.95 8.97 7.18
CA ALA A 301 20.17 9.02 6.36
C ALA A 301 19.91 9.63 4.97
N LYS A 302 18.71 9.47 4.40
CA LYS A 302 18.41 9.81 3.01
C LYS A 302 17.57 11.07 2.81
N LEU A 303 16.96 11.59 3.87
CA LEU A 303 16.13 12.81 3.82
C LEU A 303 16.74 14.02 4.51
#